data_6af742b15346ee18e13c7f49c154f244
#
_entry.id   6af742b15346ee18e13c7f49c154f244
#
_cell.length_a   1.000
_cell.length_b   1.000
_cell.length_c   1.000
_cell.angle_alpha   90.00
_cell.angle_beta   90.00
_cell.angle_gamma   90.00
#
_symmetry.space_group_name_H-M   'P 1'
#
loop_
_entity.id
_entity.type
_entity.pdbx_description
1 polymer ?
#
loop_
_entity_poly.entity_id
_entity_poly.type
_entity_poly.pdbx_seq_one_letter_code
_entity_poly.pdbx_strand_id
1 'polypeptide(L)'
;MRGFIEKLERLLELGGVKKDVVLLVLGGAGVACSLAGFRPLPFDMAWIAIVLCGVPILLEAFIGLVTAFDIKADVLVSIALIASVIIGEDFAAGEVAFIMQLGALLEDLTVARARAGIEKLVHLTPRTARVLRDGKERVLPAEQVQVGDLL
;
A
#
# COMPACT_ATOMS: atom_id res chain seq x y z
N MET A 1 9.15 -19.55 -12.93
CA MET A 1 8.00 -18.80 -12.38
C MET A 1 8.40 -17.85 -11.25
N ARG A 2 9.08 -18.30 -10.19
CA ARG A 2 9.50 -17.43 -9.06
C ARG A 2 10.25 -16.16 -9.48
N GLY A 3 11.26 -16.25 -10.35
CA GLY A 3 12.03 -15.09 -10.77
C GLY A 3 11.27 -14.07 -11.64
N PHE A 4 10.16 -14.46 -12.26
CA PHE A 4 9.27 -13.53 -12.96
C PHE A 4 8.37 -12.79 -11.98
N ILE A 5 7.86 -13.48 -10.97
CA ILE A 5 7.03 -12.89 -9.90
C ILE A 5 7.83 -11.87 -9.11
N GLU A 6 9.06 -12.20 -8.69
CA GLU A 6 9.96 -11.26 -7.99
C GLU A 6 10.27 -9.98 -8.79
N LYS A 7 10.36 -10.10 -10.13
CA LYS A 7 10.53 -8.93 -11.00
C LYS A 7 9.27 -8.07 -11.05
N LEU A 8 8.09 -8.68 -11.07
CA LEU A 8 6.80 -7.96 -11.05
C LEU A 8 6.58 -7.25 -9.71
N GLU A 9 6.83 -7.92 -8.59
CA GLU A 9 6.76 -7.32 -7.25
C GLU A 9 7.71 -6.12 -7.13
N ARG A 10 8.95 -6.29 -7.57
CA ARG A 10 9.94 -5.21 -7.58
C ARG A 10 9.50 -4.02 -8.45
N LEU A 11 8.79 -4.27 -9.54
CA LEU A 11 8.28 -3.24 -10.44
C LEU A 11 7.10 -2.48 -9.83
N LEU A 12 6.26 -3.17 -9.06
CA LEU A 12 5.16 -2.58 -8.30
C LEU A 12 5.68 -1.72 -7.12
N GLU A 13 6.72 -2.18 -6.43
CA GLU A 13 7.33 -1.46 -5.31
C GLU A 13 8.21 -0.27 -5.72
N LEU A 14 8.66 -0.23 -7.00
CA LEU A 14 9.48 0.87 -7.52
C LEU A 14 8.74 2.21 -7.48
N GLY A 15 9.18 3.11 -6.61
CA GLY A 15 8.66 4.48 -6.49
C GLY A 15 7.79 4.74 -5.26
N GLY A 16 7.37 3.70 -4.53
CA GLY A 16 6.62 3.81 -3.27
C GLY A 16 5.40 4.74 -3.36
N VAL A 17 4.98 5.28 -2.23
CA VAL A 17 3.78 6.15 -2.09
C VAL A 17 3.74 7.32 -3.09
N LYS A 18 4.89 7.87 -3.49
CA LYS A 18 4.93 8.99 -4.46
C LYS A 18 4.45 8.57 -5.84
N LYS A 19 4.83 7.37 -6.29
CA LYS A 19 4.37 6.80 -7.56
C LYS A 19 2.85 6.59 -7.51
N ASP A 20 2.36 5.99 -6.44
CA ASP A 20 0.94 5.66 -6.30
C ASP A 20 0.08 6.92 -6.27
N VAL A 21 0.54 7.98 -5.59
CA VAL A 21 -0.12 9.29 -5.63
C VAL A 21 -0.15 9.87 -7.05
N VAL A 22 0.96 9.79 -7.80
CA VAL A 22 1.01 10.30 -9.18
C VAL A 22 0.06 9.51 -10.09
N LEU A 23 0.09 8.18 -10.01
CA LEU A 23 -0.81 7.32 -10.78
C LEU A 23 -2.28 7.61 -10.47
N LEU A 24 -2.59 7.80 -9.17
CA LEU A 24 -3.92 8.13 -8.70
C LEU A 24 -4.41 9.49 -9.22
N VAL A 25 -3.56 10.53 -9.15
CA VAL A 25 -3.91 11.88 -9.65
C VAL A 25 -4.16 11.85 -11.15
N LEU A 26 -3.31 11.18 -11.92
CA LEU A 26 -3.47 11.05 -13.37
C LEU A 26 -4.69 10.21 -13.74
N GLY A 27 -4.91 9.09 -13.04
CA GLY A 27 -6.09 8.26 -13.21
C GLY A 27 -7.38 9.01 -12.89
N GLY A 28 -7.41 9.73 -11.75
CA GLY A 28 -8.53 10.56 -11.35
C GLY A 28 -8.85 11.68 -12.35
N ALA A 29 -7.82 12.32 -12.90
CA ALA A 29 -7.98 13.30 -13.97
C ALA A 29 -8.61 12.66 -15.23
N GLY A 30 -8.19 11.44 -15.59
CA GLY A 30 -8.75 10.67 -16.69
C GLY A 30 -10.25 10.39 -16.50
N VAL A 31 -10.63 9.89 -15.32
CA VAL A 31 -12.03 9.63 -14.95
C VAL A 31 -12.85 10.92 -14.97
N ALA A 32 -12.34 12.01 -14.40
CA ALA A 32 -13.02 13.30 -14.38
C ALA A 32 -13.23 13.87 -15.80
N CYS A 33 -12.24 13.76 -16.67
CA CYS A 33 -12.36 14.15 -18.08
C CYS A 33 -13.39 13.30 -18.83
N SER A 34 -13.42 12.00 -18.59
CA SER A 34 -14.41 11.09 -19.16
C SER A 34 -15.83 11.46 -18.71
N LEU A 35 -16.02 11.72 -17.40
CA LEU A 35 -17.29 12.17 -16.83
C LEU A 35 -17.76 13.52 -17.43
N ALA A 36 -16.83 14.44 -17.65
CA ALA A 36 -17.12 15.73 -18.29
C ALA A 36 -17.40 15.63 -19.80
N GLY A 37 -17.30 14.44 -20.39
CA GLY A 37 -17.45 14.22 -21.82
C GLY A 37 -16.33 14.82 -22.68
N PHE A 38 -15.20 15.16 -22.05
CA PHE A 38 -14.04 15.70 -22.73
C PHE A 38 -13.24 14.59 -23.39
N ARG A 39 -13.32 14.50 -24.71
CA ARG A 39 -12.67 13.46 -25.53
C ARG A 39 -11.70 14.06 -26.54
N PRO A 40 -10.52 14.52 -26.11
CA PRO A 40 -9.51 15.06 -27.03
C PRO A 40 -8.82 13.96 -27.86
N LEU A 41 -8.96 12.69 -27.45
CA LEU A 41 -8.38 11.51 -28.06
C LEU A 41 -9.45 10.62 -28.70
N PRO A 42 -9.09 9.73 -29.63
CA PRO A 42 -10.02 8.79 -30.26
C PRO A 42 -10.54 7.69 -29.31
N PHE A 43 -10.09 7.65 -28.07
CA PHE A 43 -10.52 6.72 -27.02
C PHE A 43 -11.02 7.49 -25.80
N ASP A 44 -11.80 6.82 -24.94
CA ASP A 44 -12.29 7.40 -23.69
C ASP A 44 -11.15 7.72 -22.74
N MET A 45 -11.19 8.88 -22.09
CA MET A 45 -10.17 9.30 -21.13
C MET A 45 -10.11 8.39 -19.89
N ALA A 46 -11.17 7.63 -19.62
CA ALA A 46 -11.19 6.61 -18.57
C ALA A 46 -10.11 5.53 -18.75
N TRP A 47 -9.65 5.30 -19.99
CA TRP A 47 -8.54 4.37 -20.27
C TRP A 47 -7.24 4.75 -19.56
N ILE A 48 -7.04 6.02 -19.25
CA ILE A 48 -5.89 6.47 -18.45
C ILE A 48 -5.98 5.84 -17.05
N ALA A 49 -7.15 5.87 -16.42
CA ALA A 49 -7.35 5.23 -15.11
C ALA A 49 -7.28 3.71 -15.20
N ILE A 50 -7.88 3.10 -16.24
CA ILE A 50 -7.83 1.65 -16.46
C ILE A 50 -6.39 1.16 -16.55
N VAL A 51 -5.53 1.87 -17.28
CA VAL A 51 -4.12 1.46 -17.44
C VAL A 51 -3.31 1.81 -16.19
N LEU A 52 -3.39 3.04 -15.69
CA LEU A 52 -2.52 3.48 -14.61
C LEU A 52 -2.89 2.89 -13.24
N CYS A 53 -4.18 2.74 -12.96
CA CYS A 53 -4.67 2.18 -11.70
C CYS A 53 -5.05 0.70 -11.83
N GLY A 54 -5.64 0.30 -12.95
CA GLY A 54 -6.13 -1.07 -13.16
C GLY A 54 -5.01 -2.09 -13.36
N VAL A 55 -3.95 -1.75 -14.11
CA VAL A 55 -2.84 -2.70 -14.35
C VAL A 55 -2.14 -3.11 -13.04
N PRO A 56 -1.79 -2.23 -12.10
CA PRO A 56 -1.27 -2.63 -10.80
C PRO A 56 -2.19 -3.62 -10.07
N ILE A 57 -3.50 -3.34 -10.01
CA ILE A 57 -4.49 -4.19 -9.35
C ILE A 57 -4.53 -5.59 -9.98
N LEU A 58 -4.54 -5.66 -11.31
CA LEU A 58 -4.51 -6.93 -12.04
C LEU A 58 -3.25 -7.74 -11.75
N LEU A 59 -2.10 -7.07 -11.65
CA LEU A 59 -0.82 -7.70 -11.33
C LEU A 59 -0.79 -8.21 -9.89
N GLU A 60 -1.26 -7.43 -8.92
CA GLU A 60 -1.36 -7.83 -7.52
C GLU A 60 -2.32 -9.00 -7.34
N ALA A 61 -3.49 -8.97 -7.98
CA ALA A 61 -4.44 -10.08 -7.99
C ALA A 61 -3.81 -11.36 -8.57
N PHE A 62 -3.08 -11.24 -9.68
CA PHE A 62 -2.40 -12.38 -10.31
C PHE A 62 -1.29 -12.95 -9.40
N ILE A 63 -0.47 -12.10 -8.83
CA ILE A 63 0.60 -12.51 -7.89
C ILE A 63 -0.01 -13.19 -6.67
N GLY A 64 -1.02 -12.61 -6.04
CA GLY A 64 -1.69 -13.17 -4.87
C GLY A 64 -2.32 -14.54 -5.15
N LEU A 65 -2.95 -14.68 -6.31
CA LEU A 65 -3.57 -15.94 -6.72
C LEU A 65 -2.54 -17.05 -6.96
N VAL A 66 -1.40 -16.73 -7.60
CA VAL A 66 -0.38 -17.71 -7.96
C VAL A 66 0.53 -18.07 -6.79
N THR A 67 0.81 -17.12 -5.88
CA THR A 67 1.76 -17.34 -4.77
C THR A 67 1.10 -17.91 -3.52
N ALA A 68 -0.08 -17.43 -3.16
CA ALA A 68 -0.72 -17.77 -1.89
C ALA A 68 -2.07 -18.48 -2.04
N PHE A 69 -2.59 -18.65 -3.26
CA PHE A 69 -3.99 -19.08 -3.49
C PHE A 69 -4.99 -18.20 -2.72
N ASP A 70 -4.62 -16.93 -2.50
CA ASP A 70 -5.37 -15.98 -1.69
C ASP A 70 -6.34 -15.21 -2.59
N ILE A 71 -7.62 -15.57 -2.47
CA ILE A 71 -8.69 -14.87 -3.21
C ILE A 71 -9.04 -13.60 -2.43
N LYS A 72 -8.23 -12.57 -2.62
CA LYS A 72 -8.48 -11.24 -2.06
C LYS A 72 -9.51 -10.45 -2.87
N ALA A 73 -9.91 -9.31 -2.32
CA ALA A 73 -10.77 -8.36 -3.00
C ALA A 73 -10.24 -7.98 -4.39
N ASP A 74 -8.92 -7.91 -4.57
CA ASP A 74 -8.24 -7.56 -5.82
C ASP A 74 -8.59 -8.53 -6.96
N VAL A 75 -8.78 -9.82 -6.67
CA VAL A 75 -9.20 -10.82 -7.67
C VAL A 75 -10.62 -10.55 -8.14
N LEU A 76 -11.54 -10.26 -7.22
CA LEU A 76 -12.94 -9.95 -7.54
C LEU A 76 -13.05 -8.65 -8.34
N VAL A 77 -12.32 -7.63 -7.93
CA VAL A 77 -12.25 -6.34 -8.65
C VAL A 77 -11.63 -6.50 -10.02
N SER A 78 -10.58 -7.32 -10.15
CA SER A 78 -9.96 -7.64 -11.45
C SER A 78 -10.96 -8.27 -12.42
N ILE A 79 -11.79 -9.19 -11.94
CA ILE A 79 -12.85 -9.80 -12.75
C ILE A 79 -13.88 -8.74 -13.16
N ALA A 80 -14.32 -7.89 -12.24
CA ALA A 80 -15.28 -6.82 -12.52
C ALA A 80 -14.73 -5.81 -13.54
N LEU A 81 -13.46 -5.41 -13.37
CA LEU A 81 -12.77 -4.49 -14.28
C LEU A 81 -12.67 -5.06 -15.70
N ILE A 82 -12.23 -6.31 -15.84
CA ILE A 82 -12.13 -7.00 -17.13
C ILE A 82 -13.53 -7.11 -17.76
N ALA A 83 -14.54 -7.50 -16.98
CA ALA A 83 -15.90 -7.61 -17.47
C ALA A 83 -16.44 -6.26 -17.97
N SER A 84 -16.21 -5.16 -17.24
CA SER A 84 -16.62 -3.82 -17.65
C SER A 84 -15.98 -3.39 -18.97
N VAL A 85 -14.66 -3.65 -19.14
CA VAL A 85 -13.96 -3.38 -20.41
C VAL A 85 -14.53 -4.21 -21.56
N ILE A 86 -14.83 -5.50 -21.36
CA ILE A 86 -15.38 -6.37 -22.39
C ILE A 86 -16.77 -5.91 -22.84
N ILE A 87 -17.58 -5.40 -21.93
CA ILE A 87 -18.94 -4.89 -22.21
C ILE A 87 -18.88 -3.51 -22.91
N GLY A 88 -17.73 -2.83 -22.83
CA GLY A 88 -17.54 -1.49 -23.38
C GLY A 88 -17.91 -0.35 -22.41
N GLU A 89 -18.04 -0.65 -21.13
CA GLU A 89 -18.31 0.31 -20.06
C GLU A 89 -16.98 0.87 -19.52
N ASP A 90 -16.24 1.57 -20.39
CA ASP A 90 -14.89 2.07 -20.09
C ASP A 90 -14.87 3.03 -18.89
N PHE A 91 -15.89 3.88 -18.77
CA PHE A 91 -16.00 4.79 -17.62
C PHE A 91 -16.13 4.02 -16.31
N ALA A 92 -17.02 3.03 -16.24
CA ALA A 92 -17.21 2.20 -15.04
C ALA A 92 -15.93 1.43 -14.68
N ALA A 93 -15.21 0.89 -15.67
CA ALA A 93 -13.93 0.23 -15.45
C ALA A 93 -12.88 1.19 -14.87
N GLY A 94 -12.76 2.40 -15.42
CA GLY A 94 -11.83 3.43 -14.95
C GLY A 94 -12.16 3.93 -13.53
N GLU A 95 -13.43 4.12 -13.23
CA GLU A 95 -13.91 4.53 -11.92
C GLU A 95 -13.59 3.48 -10.86
N VAL A 96 -13.88 2.20 -11.13
CA VAL A 96 -13.57 1.10 -10.20
C VAL A 96 -12.08 1.00 -9.97
N ALA A 97 -11.25 1.05 -11.00
CA ALA A 97 -9.79 1.02 -10.88
C ALA A 97 -9.27 2.19 -10.03
N PHE A 98 -9.78 3.40 -10.25
CA PHE A 98 -9.41 4.59 -9.48
C PHE A 98 -9.79 4.47 -7.99
N ILE A 99 -11.03 4.05 -7.69
CA ILE A 99 -11.51 3.90 -6.30
C ILE A 99 -10.70 2.85 -5.55
N MET A 100 -10.39 1.72 -6.20
CA MET A 100 -9.57 0.67 -5.59
C MET A 100 -8.15 1.15 -5.30
N GLN A 101 -7.51 1.82 -6.24
CA GLN A 101 -6.17 2.38 -6.03
C GLN A 101 -6.16 3.43 -4.92
N LEU A 102 -7.20 4.25 -4.82
CA LEU A 102 -7.36 5.19 -3.72
C LEU A 102 -7.49 4.47 -2.37
N GLY A 103 -8.28 3.39 -2.33
CA GLY A 103 -8.43 2.56 -1.13
C GLY A 103 -7.11 1.96 -0.68
N ALA A 104 -6.36 1.34 -1.58
CA ALA A 104 -5.05 0.76 -1.30
C ALA A 104 -4.06 1.81 -0.75
N LEU A 105 -3.99 2.99 -1.37
CA LEU A 105 -3.14 4.09 -0.89
C LEU A 105 -3.51 4.55 0.52
N LEU A 106 -4.82 4.67 0.82
CA LEU A 106 -5.28 5.06 2.16
C LEU A 106 -4.97 3.98 3.21
N GLU A 107 -5.07 2.71 2.84
CA GLU A 107 -4.69 1.59 3.70
C GLU A 107 -3.20 1.64 4.03
N ASP A 108 -2.33 1.77 3.03
CA ASP A 108 -0.88 1.87 3.21
C ASP A 108 -0.48 3.05 4.11
N LEU A 109 -1.08 4.22 3.89
CA LEU A 109 -0.84 5.40 4.73
C LEU A 109 -1.31 5.19 6.18
N THR A 110 -2.42 4.49 6.37
CA THR A 110 -2.96 4.18 7.69
C THR A 110 -2.07 3.20 8.44
N VAL A 111 -1.65 2.13 7.77
CA VAL A 111 -0.72 1.12 8.33
C VAL A 111 0.64 1.75 8.66
N ALA A 112 1.17 2.60 7.78
CA ALA A 112 2.43 3.30 8.03
C ALA A 112 2.36 4.20 9.26
N ARG A 113 1.24 4.93 9.45
CA ARG A 113 1.02 5.75 10.65
C ARG A 113 0.90 4.91 11.92
N ALA A 114 0.20 3.79 11.86
CA ALA A 114 0.06 2.89 13.00
C ALA A 114 1.42 2.32 13.43
N ARG A 115 2.24 1.86 12.47
CA ARG A 115 3.60 1.37 12.73
C ARG A 115 4.50 2.44 13.36
N ALA A 116 4.49 3.67 12.85
CA ALA A 116 5.26 4.77 13.41
C ALA A 116 4.83 5.12 14.85
N GLY A 117 3.54 4.94 15.18
CA GLY A 117 3.02 5.09 16.54
C GLY A 117 3.58 4.03 17.51
N ILE A 118 3.58 2.77 17.09
CA ILE A 118 4.12 1.63 17.86
C ILE A 118 5.63 1.79 18.07
N GLU A 119 6.36 2.17 17.04
CA GLU A 119 7.82 2.36 17.11
C GLU A 119 8.20 3.45 18.12
N LYS A 120 7.44 4.54 18.19
CA LYS A 120 7.63 5.57 19.22
C LYS A 120 7.42 5.03 20.63
N LEU A 121 6.44 4.14 20.83
CA LEU A 121 6.18 3.53 22.16
C LEU A 121 7.30 2.57 22.56
N VAL A 122 7.85 1.80 21.63
CA VAL A 122 8.98 0.89 21.89
C VAL A 122 10.24 1.69 22.31
N HIS A 123 10.46 2.86 21.71
CA HIS A 123 11.58 3.73 22.07
C HIS A 123 11.40 4.45 23.43
N LEU A 124 10.20 4.46 24.02
CA LEU A 124 9.97 4.99 25.37
C LEU A 124 10.41 4.03 26.47
N THR A 125 10.67 2.77 26.17
CA THR A 125 11.24 1.83 27.13
C THR A 125 12.70 2.24 27.41
N PRO A 126 13.03 2.65 28.63
CA PRO A 126 14.39 3.09 28.96
C PRO A 126 15.36 1.93 28.76
N ARG A 127 16.38 2.12 27.94
CA ARG A 127 17.44 1.13 27.70
C ARG A 127 18.45 1.04 28.84
N THR A 128 18.44 2.03 29.75
CA THR A 128 19.33 2.10 30.90
C THR A 128 18.52 2.40 32.15
N ALA A 129 18.91 1.82 33.28
CA ALA A 129 18.38 2.05 34.59
C ALA A 129 19.49 2.59 35.52
N ARG A 130 19.12 3.51 36.42
CA ARG A 130 20.00 3.90 37.51
C ARG A 130 19.76 2.95 38.68
N VAL A 131 20.77 2.25 39.07
CA VAL A 131 20.71 1.24 40.15
C VAL A 131 21.62 1.67 41.29
N LEU A 132 21.11 1.63 42.52
CA LEU A 132 21.88 1.82 43.70
C LEU A 132 22.36 0.47 44.25
N ARG A 133 23.66 0.19 44.07
CA ARG A 133 24.31 -1.02 44.63
C ARG A 133 25.45 -0.57 45.57
N ASP A 134 25.52 -1.11 46.77
CA ASP A 134 26.56 -0.80 47.76
C ASP A 134 26.69 0.70 48.07
N GLY A 135 25.59 1.41 48.10
CA GLY A 135 25.56 2.87 48.36
C GLY A 135 26.13 3.72 47.22
N LYS A 136 26.37 3.15 46.03
CA LYS A 136 26.85 3.86 44.85
C LYS A 136 25.86 3.73 43.71
N GLU A 137 25.57 4.89 43.13
CA GLU A 137 24.71 4.97 41.93
C GLU A 137 25.48 4.51 40.68
N ARG A 138 24.90 3.58 39.92
CA ARG A 138 25.47 3.11 38.66
C ARG A 138 24.38 3.10 37.58
N VAL A 139 24.74 3.54 36.39
CA VAL A 139 23.86 3.43 35.22
C VAL A 139 24.19 2.13 34.52
N LEU A 140 23.22 1.21 34.45
CA LEU A 140 23.36 -0.10 33.81
C LEU A 140 22.34 -0.24 32.68
N PRO A 141 22.64 -1.06 31.65
CA PRO A 141 21.62 -1.51 30.70
C PRO A 141 20.44 -2.15 31.45
N ALA A 142 19.20 -1.86 31.04
CA ALA A 142 18.01 -2.37 31.71
C ALA A 142 18.00 -3.92 31.85
N GLU A 143 18.62 -4.60 30.89
CA GLU A 143 18.76 -6.07 30.88
C GLU A 143 19.67 -6.61 32.02
N GLN A 144 20.48 -5.77 32.63
CA GLN A 144 21.41 -6.13 33.72
C GLN A 144 20.86 -5.81 35.11
N VAL A 145 19.64 -5.29 35.18
CA VAL A 145 18.94 -5.05 36.44
C VAL A 145 18.45 -6.38 37.02
N GLN A 146 18.72 -6.62 38.30
CA GLN A 146 18.33 -7.85 38.97
C GLN A 146 17.22 -7.61 39.97
N VAL A 147 16.47 -8.66 40.29
CA VAL A 147 15.44 -8.59 41.34
C VAL A 147 16.10 -8.29 42.68
N GLY A 148 15.68 -7.20 43.31
CA GLY A 148 16.25 -6.70 44.56
C GLY A 148 17.12 -5.44 44.38
N ASP A 149 17.44 -5.01 43.18
CA ASP A 149 18.07 -3.74 42.92
C ASP A 149 17.14 -2.57 43.28
N LEU A 150 17.67 -1.53 43.86
CA LEU A 150 17.00 -0.27 44.13
C LEU A 150 17.20 0.61 42.89
N LEU A 151 16.08 1.04 42.27
CA LEU A 151 16.06 1.87 41.06
C LEU A 151 15.85 3.35 41.41
#